data_c59a41b62e83cc3ad2962148bc2bc464
#
_entry.id   c59a41b62e83cc3ad2962148bc2bc464
#
_cell.length_a   1.000
_cell.length_b   1.000
_cell.length_c   1.000
_cell.angle_alpha   90.00
_cell.angle_beta   90.00
_cell.angle_gamma   90.00
#
_symmetry.space_group_name_H-M   'P 1'
#
loop_
_entity.id
_entity.type
_entity.pdbx_description
1 polymer ?
#
loop_
_entity_poly.entity_id
_entity_poly.type
_entity_poly.pdbx_seq_one_letter_code
_entity_poly.pdbx_strand_id
1 'polypeptide(L)'
;MPGQGIVVSRSSGGLVTALEPVMRACFGTWVAHGTGTADKAVVDCRDGVRVPPATPTYRLRRVWLNGPEERGYYSGFANEGLWALCHDAGVKPVFRPNDFETYATVNARFSEAVVEEVEGDSPLVLVQDYHFALAPLYVRKRLPQSTIVAFWHIPWPRRRKLMACPWWRELLYGLLASSIVGFQTTDDCVNFLDSVEALPRCRVDRTQNVVTHDGYRTVVRAYPVSLEWPNRLVSESLPVGACREAVRRELGLEPGIRLGIGVDRLDYTKGIVHKLLAIERLLEDHPDLRGRCVFVQIAEPSRTGLAAYRDVRMSVLNACARINARFGTGTYRPIVLRERHHEPAEVYRFLRGADLCYVGSLHDGMNLVAKEFVSSRDDERGVLVLSRFAGAAQELRGALTVNPYKIEESASRLAEALQMPEQEQADRMRSMRTVVAEFNAFWWAGRMIEDAANSRQAGRSTNTIPFAGSSRRRLNFRVGESAGHDVTCTAGTAAVARERSRLHDPIDRAARGAFRLRSPVWPCRTP
;
A
#
# COMPACT_ATOMS: atom_id res chain seq x y z
N MET A 1 -7.39 -28.01 -13.68
CA MET A 1 -8.24 -29.22 -13.62
C MET A 1 -9.35 -29.04 -14.64
N PRO A 2 -9.56 -29.93 -15.60
CA PRO A 2 -10.69 -29.84 -16.51
C PRO A 2 -11.98 -30.07 -15.70
N GLY A 3 -12.88 -29.06 -15.68
CA GLY A 3 -14.19 -29.16 -15.00
C GLY A 3 -14.47 -28.15 -13.90
N GLN A 4 -13.48 -27.37 -13.42
CA GLN A 4 -13.75 -26.25 -12.52
C GLN A 4 -13.91 -24.97 -13.35
N GLY A 5 -15.04 -24.25 -13.17
CA GLY A 5 -15.28 -22.96 -13.78
C GLY A 5 -14.22 -21.93 -13.37
N ILE A 6 -14.17 -20.77 -14.06
CA ILE A 6 -13.21 -19.69 -13.75
C ILE A 6 -13.52 -19.15 -12.34
N VAL A 7 -12.52 -19.23 -11.46
CA VAL A 7 -12.58 -18.71 -10.09
C VAL A 7 -11.88 -17.36 -10.04
N VAL A 8 -12.56 -16.36 -9.46
CA VAL A 8 -11.99 -15.03 -9.24
C VAL A 8 -11.21 -15.04 -7.94
N SER A 9 -9.90 -14.84 -8.01
CA SER A 9 -9.05 -14.63 -6.84
C SER A 9 -8.83 -13.13 -6.62
N ARG A 10 -8.92 -12.67 -5.38
CA ARG A 10 -8.58 -11.31 -4.98
C ARG A 10 -7.19 -11.29 -4.37
N SER A 11 -6.40 -10.28 -4.72
CA SER A 11 -5.13 -10.07 -4.02
C SER A 11 -5.41 -9.63 -2.58
N SER A 12 -4.73 -10.24 -1.62
CA SER A 12 -4.77 -9.88 -0.19
C SER A 12 -3.91 -8.65 0.14
N GLY A 13 -3.33 -7.98 -0.86
CA GLY A 13 -2.47 -6.82 -0.66
C GLY A 13 -3.23 -5.60 -0.14
N GLY A 14 -2.69 -4.93 0.89
CA GLY A 14 -3.29 -3.73 1.48
C GLY A 14 -3.59 -2.61 0.48
N LEU A 15 -2.79 -2.48 -0.60
CA LEU A 15 -3.05 -1.53 -1.69
C LEU A 15 -4.39 -1.80 -2.38
N VAL A 16 -4.69 -3.07 -2.69
CA VAL A 16 -5.95 -3.46 -3.33
C VAL A 16 -7.12 -3.19 -2.39
N THR A 17 -6.96 -3.52 -1.11
CA THR A 17 -7.98 -3.27 -0.08
C THR A 17 -8.33 -1.77 0.05
N ALA A 18 -7.34 -0.88 -0.07
CA ALA A 18 -7.56 0.57 0.01
C ALA A 18 -8.14 1.16 -1.28
N LEU A 19 -7.74 0.67 -2.46
CA LEU A 19 -8.12 1.26 -3.74
C LEU A 19 -9.44 0.71 -4.30
N GLU A 20 -9.78 -0.56 -4.07
CA GLU A 20 -10.98 -1.17 -4.65
C GLU A 20 -12.27 -0.41 -4.29
N PRO A 21 -12.52 0.03 -3.04
CA PRO A 21 -13.68 0.85 -2.71
C PRO A 21 -13.74 2.16 -3.51
N VAL A 22 -12.59 2.81 -3.70
CA VAL A 22 -12.49 4.04 -4.49
C VAL A 22 -12.79 3.78 -5.96
N MET A 23 -12.22 2.72 -6.55
CA MET A 23 -12.49 2.34 -7.94
C MET A 23 -13.95 2.03 -8.20
N ARG A 24 -14.63 1.37 -7.26
CA ARG A 24 -16.07 1.11 -7.33
C ARG A 24 -16.89 2.41 -7.31
N ALA A 25 -16.47 3.39 -6.49
CA ALA A 25 -17.15 4.68 -6.37
C ALA A 25 -16.92 5.59 -7.59
N CYS A 26 -15.75 5.50 -8.24
CA CYS A 26 -15.36 6.38 -9.34
C CYS A 26 -15.69 5.82 -10.75
N PHE A 27 -16.04 4.53 -10.87
CA PHE A 27 -16.31 3.86 -12.15
C PHE A 27 -15.17 3.98 -13.19
N GLY A 28 -13.93 4.14 -12.73
CA GLY A 28 -12.76 4.37 -13.57
C GLY A 28 -12.18 3.10 -14.22
N THR A 29 -11.00 3.24 -14.84
CA THR A 29 -10.21 2.12 -15.35
C THR A 29 -9.01 1.88 -14.46
N TRP A 30 -8.80 0.62 -14.06
CA TRP A 30 -7.60 0.17 -13.36
C TRP A 30 -6.69 -0.59 -14.31
N VAL A 31 -5.51 -0.04 -14.58
CA VAL A 31 -4.48 -0.69 -15.40
C VAL A 31 -3.57 -1.53 -14.50
N ALA A 32 -3.50 -2.83 -14.73
CA ALA A 32 -2.76 -3.77 -13.90
C ALA A 32 -2.17 -4.94 -14.68
N HIS A 33 -1.08 -5.53 -14.15
CA HIS A 33 -0.50 -6.76 -14.69
C HIS A 33 -1.50 -7.93 -14.63
N GLY A 34 -1.59 -8.70 -15.70
CA GLY A 34 -2.36 -9.95 -15.77
C GLY A 34 -1.51 -11.13 -15.32
N THR A 35 -1.85 -11.76 -14.19
CA THR A 35 -1.11 -12.89 -13.60
C THR A 35 -1.93 -14.17 -13.50
N GLY A 36 -3.25 -14.07 -13.61
CA GLY A 36 -4.15 -15.21 -13.52
C GLY A 36 -4.07 -16.11 -14.76
N THR A 37 -4.13 -17.42 -14.55
CA THR A 37 -4.08 -18.42 -15.65
C THR A 37 -5.23 -18.29 -16.63
N ALA A 38 -6.38 -17.77 -16.19
CA ALA A 38 -7.56 -17.53 -17.01
C ALA A 38 -7.71 -16.06 -17.46
N ASP A 39 -6.83 -15.14 -17.04
CA ASP A 39 -6.97 -13.71 -17.34
C ASP A 39 -7.09 -13.44 -18.84
N LYS A 40 -6.28 -14.11 -19.68
CA LYS A 40 -6.32 -13.97 -21.15
C LYS A 40 -7.60 -14.47 -21.80
N ALA A 41 -8.30 -15.39 -21.16
CA ALA A 41 -9.54 -15.97 -21.70
C ALA A 41 -10.79 -15.12 -21.41
N VAL A 42 -10.71 -14.17 -20.47
CA VAL A 42 -11.86 -13.36 -20.00
C VAL A 42 -11.78 -11.90 -20.42
N VAL A 43 -10.69 -11.44 -20.99
CA VAL A 43 -10.53 -10.06 -21.47
C VAL A 43 -11.10 -9.87 -22.88
N ASP A 44 -11.50 -8.65 -23.19
CA ASP A 44 -11.91 -8.22 -24.54
C ASP A 44 -10.70 -7.99 -25.47
N CYS A 45 -10.97 -7.57 -26.72
CA CYS A 45 -9.92 -7.28 -27.71
C CYS A 45 -8.97 -6.12 -27.35
N ARG A 46 -9.27 -5.37 -26.29
CA ARG A 46 -8.41 -4.34 -25.69
C ARG A 46 -7.84 -4.78 -24.35
N ASP A 47 -7.75 -6.07 -24.09
CA ASP A 47 -7.26 -6.66 -22.84
C ASP A 47 -8.00 -6.15 -21.58
N GLY A 48 -9.25 -5.74 -21.69
CA GLY A 48 -10.07 -5.21 -20.61
C GLY A 48 -11.15 -6.17 -20.15
N VAL A 49 -11.50 -6.11 -18.89
CA VAL A 49 -12.64 -6.85 -18.31
C VAL A 49 -13.35 -5.98 -17.28
N ARG A 50 -14.68 -6.07 -17.21
CA ARG A 50 -15.43 -5.39 -16.16
C ARG A 50 -15.48 -6.22 -14.89
N VAL A 51 -15.24 -5.56 -13.75
CA VAL A 51 -15.15 -6.20 -12.44
C VAL A 51 -15.91 -5.40 -11.37
N PRO A 52 -16.34 -6.07 -10.25
CA PRO A 52 -16.37 -7.52 -10.01
C PRO A 52 -17.36 -8.23 -10.98
N PRO A 53 -17.17 -9.52 -11.31
CA PRO A 53 -18.03 -10.20 -12.30
C PRO A 53 -19.52 -10.20 -11.96
N ALA A 54 -19.89 -10.33 -10.67
CA ALA A 54 -21.27 -10.36 -10.23
C ALA A 54 -21.98 -8.99 -10.32
N THR A 55 -21.24 -7.90 -10.06
CA THR A 55 -21.76 -6.52 -10.08
C THR A 55 -20.71 -5.59 -10.66
N PRO A 56 -20.54 -5.56 -11.99
CA PRO A 56 -19.46 -4.80 -12.63
C PRO A 56 -19.59 -3.30 -12.38
N THR A 57 -18.57 -2.72 -11.73
CA THR A 57 -18.54 -1.29 -11.39
C THR A 57 -17.38 -0.53 -12.04
N TYR A 58 -16.27 -1.18 -12.35
CA TYR A 58 -15.13 -0.54 -13.00
C TYR A 58 -14.48 -1.45 -14.04
N ARG A 59 -13.64 -0.89 -14.90
CA ARG A 59 -12.86 -1.62 -15.91
C ARG A 59 -11.49 -1.98 -15.37
N LEU A 60 -11.04 -3.21 -15.60
CA LEU A 60 -9.69 -3.69 -15.35
C LEU A 60 -9.01 -3.94 -16.68
N ARG A 61 -8.02 -3.10 -17.04
CA ARG A 61 -7.18 -3.23 -18.23
C ARG A 61 -5.93 -4.00 -17.87
N ARG A 62 -5.70 -5.13 -18.53
CA ARG A 62 -4.54 -5.98 -18.30
C ARG A 62 -3.34 -5.54 -19.14
N VAL A 63 -2.16 -5.58 -18.55
CA VAL A 63 -0.87 -5.48 -19.23
C VAL A 63 -0.12 -6.79 -19.04
N TRP A 64 0.36 -7.34 -20.12
CA TRP A 64 1.02 -8.64 -20.12
C TRP A 64 2.54 -8.46 -20.04
N LEU A 65 3.17 -9.17 -19.10
CA LEU A 65 4.62 -9.27 -18.97
C LEU A 65 5.05 -10.71 -19.20
N ASN A 66 6.19 -10.88 -19.84
CA ASN A 66 6.84 -12.18 -19.93
C ASN A 66 7.73 -12.44 -18.71
N GLY A 67 8.21 -13.67 -18.55
CA GLY A 67 9.01 -14.04 -17.39
C GLY A 67 10.31 -13.24 -17.20
N PRO A 68 11.11 -12.95 -18.26
CA PRO A 68 12.25 -12.04 -18.17
C PRO A 68 11.86 -10.61 -17.73
N GLU A 69 10.78 -10.05 -18.27
CA GLU A 69 10.29 -8.72 -17.89
C GLU A 69 9.85 -8.68 -16.42
N GLU A 70 9.12 -9.69 -15.96
CA GLU A 70 8.71 -9.77 -14.56
C GLU A 70 9.94 -9.90 -13.63
N ARG A 71 10.94 -10.69 -14.02
CA ARG A 71 12.18 -10.81 -13.24
C ARG A 71 12.95 -9.50 -13.17
N GLY A 72 13.21 -8.82 -14.28
CA GLY A 72 13.99 -7.58 -14.29
C GLY A 72 13.25 -6.43 -13.63
N TYR A 73 11.98 -6.21 -13.99
CA TYR A 73 11.15 -5.13 -13.49
C TYR A 73 10.76 -5.35 -12.03
N TYR A 74 10.04 -6.46 -11.75
CA TYR A 74 9.42 -6.67 -10.43
C TYR A 74 10.42 -7.24 -9.41
N SER A 75 11.05 -8.38 -9.73
CA SER A 75 11.96 -9.03 -8.78
C SER A 75 13.26 -8.25 -8.62
N GLY A 76 13.89 -7.83 -9.71
CA GLY A 76 15.18 -7.14 -9.75
C GLY A 76 15.07 -5.70 -9.29
N PHE A 77 14.74 -4.78 -10.21
CA PHE A 77 14.83 -3.34 -9.91
C PHE A 77 13.88 -2.90 -8.79
N ALA A 78 12.62 -3.33 -8.82
CA ALA A 78 11.66 -2.92 -7.81
C ALA A 78 11.95 -3.55 -6.44
N ASN A 79 12.15 -4.88 -6.34
CA ASN A 79 12.17 -5.56 -5.04
C ASN A 79 13.56 -5.84 -4.48
N GLU A 80 14.55 -6.24 -5.28
CA GLU A 80 15.93 -6.32 -4.81
C GLU A 80 16.60 -4.94 -4.71
N GLY A 81 16.18 -3.99 -5.57
CA GLY A 81 16.69 -2.62 -5.59
C GLY A 81 15.93 -1.67 -4.66
N LEU A 82 14.79 -1.12 -5.16
CA LEU A 82 14.07 -0.04 -4.51
C LEU A 82 13.47 -0.43 -3.15
N TRP A 83 12.86 -1.60 -3.03
CA TRP A 83 12.29 -2.07 -1.76
C TRP A 83 13.35 -2.14 -0.66
N ALA A 84 14.51 -2.75 -0.94
CA ALA A 84 15.60 -2.86 0.01
C ALA A 84 16.22 -1.50 0.35
N LEU A 85 16.35 -0.61 -0.65
CA LEU A 85 16.86 0.75 -0.48
C LEU A 85 15.97 1.58 0.45
N CYS A 86 14.67 1.55 0.21
CA CYS A 86 13.70 2.42 0.88
C CYS A 86 13.40 1.97 2.32
N HIS A 87 13.30 0.67 2.57
CA HIS A 87 13.00 0.16 3.91
C HIS A 87 14.19 0.15 4.86
N ASP A 88 15.43 0.08 4.35
CA ASP A 88 16.64 0.09 5.19
C ASP A 88 16.65 -0.93 6.35
N ALA A 89 16.11 -2.10 6.12
CA ALA A 89 15.92 -3.15 7.12
C ALA A 89 17.02 -4.23 7.07
N GLY A 90 18.28 -3.81 6.93
CA GLY A 90 19.46 -4.69 6.98
C GLY A 90 19.79 -5.45 5.70
N VAL A 91 18.93 -5.44 4.69
CA VAL A 91 19.19 -6.05 3.37
C VAL A 91 19.81 -5.01 2.44
N LYS A 92 20.92 -5.38 1.78
CA LYS A 92 21.60 -4.49 0.83
C LYS A 92 20.82 -4.43 -0.48
N PRO A 93 20.55 -3.22 -1.03
CA PRO A 93 19.91 -3.09 -2.34
C PRO A 93 20.85 -3.59 -3.45
N VAL A 94 20.26 -4.22 -4.46
CA VAL A 94 20.97 -4.70 -5.65
C VAL A 94 20.43 -3.97 -6.88
N PHE A 95 21.35 -3.35 -7.64
CA PHE A 95 21.00 -2.61 -8.85
C PHE A 95 21.80 -3.14 -10.03
N ARG A 96 21.11 -3.55 -11.09
CA ARG A 96 21.68 -4.05 -12.35
C ARG A 96 21.17 -3.19 -13.51
N PRO A 97 22.00 -2.80 -14.49
CA PRO A 97 21.58 -2.01 -15.64
C PRO A 97 20.40 -2.63 -16.41
N ASN A 98 20.45 -3.92 -16.70
CA ASN A 98 19.40 -4.63 -17.45
C ASN A 98 18.06 -4.62 -16.70
N ASP A 99 18.08 -4.67 -15.35
CA ASP A 99 16.87 -4.60 -14.54
C ASP A 99 16.23 -3.20 -14.62
N PHE A 100 17.06 -2.14 -14.65
CA PHE A 100 16.57 -0.77 -14.83
C PHE A 100 16.02 -0.54 -16.24
N GLU A 101 16.67 -1.04 -17.29
CA GLU A 101 16.18 -0.96 -18.67
C GLU A 101 14.83 -1.66 -18.80
N THR A 102 14.69 -2.85 -18.19
CA THR A 102 13.43 -3.58 -18.14
C THR A 102 12.36 -2.80 -17.35
N TYR A 103 12.73 -2.19 -16.21
CA TYR A 103 11.85 -1.35 -15.43
C TYR A 103 11.34 -0.14 -16.25
N ALA A 104 12.21 0.52 -16.99
CA ALA A 104 11.84 1.64 -17.85
C ALA A 104 10.91 1.19 -18.99
N THR A 105 11.19 0.06 -19.64
CA THR A 105 10.36 -0.52 -20.71
C THR A 105 8.96 -0.89 -20.21
N VAL A 106 8.87 -1.53 -19.04
CA VAL A 106 7.58 -1.89 -18.44
C VAL A 106 6.80 -0.62 -18.05
N ASN A 107 7.45 0.38 -17.44
CA ASN A 107 6.80 1.66 -17.14
C ASN A 107 6.25 2.34 -18.41
N ALA A 108 6.99 2.32 -19.52
CA ALA A 108 6.51 2.85 -20.79
C ALA A 108 5.27 2.10 -21.31
N ARG A 109 5.26 0.76 -21.26
CA ARG A 109 4.13 -0.10 -21.67
C ARG A 109 2.88 0.17 -20.83
N PHE A 110 3.01 0.27 -19.51
CA PHE A 110 1.88 0.64 -18.65
C PHE A 110 1.36 2.04 -18.94
N SER A 111 2.26 2.98 -19.23
CA SER A 111 1.87 4.35 -19.59
C SER A 111 1.13 4.40 -20.91
N GLU A 112 1.50 3.59 -21.88
CA GLU A 112 0.78 3.46 -23.15
C GLU A 112 -0.63 2.90 -22.94
N ALA A 113 -0.76 1.83 -22.14
CA ALA A 113 -2.07 1.28 -21.78
C ALA A 113 -2.96 2.31 -21.05
N VAL A 114 -2.38 3.18 -20.21
CA VAL A 114 -3.12 4.30 -19.60
C VAL A 114 -3.59 5.28 -20.66
N VAL A 115 -2.73 5.66 -21.62
CA VAL A 115 -3.07 6.60 -22.71
C VAL A 115 -4.19 6.05 -23.59
N GLU A 116 -4.18 4.75 -23.88
CA GLU A 116 -5.22 4.07 -24.68
C GLU A 116 -6.60 4.03 -24.00
N GLU A 117 -6.64 4.03 -22.67
CA GLU A 117 -7.89 3.99 -21.89
C GLU A 117 -8.44 5.39 -21.54
N VAL A 118 -7.69 6.45 -21.84
CA VAL A 118 -8.12 7.82 -21.53
C VAL A 118 -9.18 8.30 -22.53
N GLU A 119 -10.27 8.80 -21.99
CA GLU A 119 -11.31 9.52 -22.72
C GLU A 119 -11.21 11.02 -22.38
N GLY A 120 -11.11 11.87 -23.41
CA GLY A 120 -11.02 13.34 -23.26
C GLY A 120 -9.61 13.87 -22.98
N ASP A 121 -9.49 15.23 -22.98
CA ASP A 121 -8.20 15.92 -23.05
C ASP A 121 -7.52 16.16 -21.69
N SER A 122 -8.24 16.01 -20.58
CA SER A 122 -7.74 16.37 -19.23
C SER A 122 -8.02 15.29 -18.19
N PRO A 123 -7.50 14.07 -18.36
CA PRO A 123 -7.75 12.96 -17.43
C PRO A 123 -7.12 13.19 -16.06
N LEU A 124 -7.70 12.55 -15.03
CA LEU A 124 -7.04 12.33 -13.75
C LEU A 124 -6.40 10.94 -13.76
N VAL A 125 -5.08 10.89 -13.59
CA VAL A 125 -4.31 9.64 -13.57
C VAL A 125 -3.70 9.44 -12.20
N LEU A 126 -4.05 8.33 -11.53
CA LEU A 126 -3.48 7.93 -10.24
C LEU A 126 -2.42 6.84 -10.48
N VAL A 127 -1.15 7.20 -10.34
CA VAL A 127 -0.02 6.26 -10.45
C VAL A 127 0.31 5.75 -9.05
N GLN A 128 0.31 4.42 -8.89
CA GLN A 128 0.46 3.81 -7.58
C GLN A 128 1.79 3.10 -7.43
N ASP A 129 2.54 3.55 -6.41
CA ASP A 129 3.69 2.91 -5.81
C ASP A 129 5.01 2.96 -6.63
N TYR A 130 6.09 2.56 -5.98
CA TYR A 130 7.48 2.59 -6.45
C TYR A 130 7.75 1.77 -7.72
N HIS A 131 6.83 0.93 -8.10
CA HIS A 131 6.89 0.16 -9.33
C HIS A 131 6.80 1.05 -10.59
N PHE A 132 6.25 2.26 -10.47
CA PHE A 132 5.90 3.12 -11.58
C PHE A 132 6.50 4.54 -11.48
N ALA A 133 7.71 4.68 -10.91
CA ALA A 133 8.32 5.99 -10.73
C ALA A 133 8.58 6.76 -12.04
N LEU A 134 8.71 6.06 -13.19
CA LEU A 134 8.91 6.69 -14.50
C LEU A 134 7.61 6.91 -15.28
N ALA A 135 6.53 6.24 -14.90
CA ALA A 135 5.25 6.32 -15.60
C ALA A 135 4.68 7.75 -15.68
N PRO A 136 4.74 8.60 -14.63
CA PRO A 136 4.25 9.96 -14.74
C PRO A 136 4.91 10.75 -15.87
N LEU A 137 6.21 10.57 -16.10
CA LEU A 137 6.94 11.22 -17.19
C LEU A 137 6.45 10.75 -18.57
N TYR A 138 6.23 9.45 -18.74
CA TYR A 138 5.75 8.90 -20.01
C TYR A 138 4.30 9.30 -20.29
N VAL A 139 3.43 9.27 -19.28
CA VAL A 139 2.05 9.76 -19.41
C VAL A 139 2.02 11.25 -19.74
N ARG A 140 2.80 12.08 -19.03
CA ARG A 140 2.85 13.54 -19.25
C ARG A 140 3.28 13.90 -20.67
N LYS A 141 4.22 13.15 -21.25
CA LYS A 141 4.66 13.36 -22.65
C LYS A 141 3.55 13.12 -23.67
N ARG A 142 2.65 12.18 -23.42
CA ARG A 142 1.53 11.82 -24.32
C ARG A 142 0.27 12.63 -24.02
N LEU A 143 0.03 12.95 -22.75
CA LEU A 143 -1.12 13.67 -22.24
C LEU A 143 -0.66 14.93 -21.45
N PRO A 144 -0.22 16.01 -22.12
CA PRO A 144 0.35 17.17 -21.44
C PRO A 144 -0.61 17.86 -20.46
N GLN A 145 -1.92 17.78 -20.71
CA GLN A 145 -2.97 18.41 -19.89
C GLN A 145 -3.51 17.51 -18.75
N SER A 146 -2.99 16.28 -18.64
CA SER A 146 -3.43 15.36 -17.59
C SER A 146 -3.08 15.87 -16.19
N THR A 147 -3.92 15.59 -15.21
CA THR A 147 -3.56 15.73 -13.80
C THR A 147 -3.06 14.39 -13.30
N ILE A 148 -1.79 14.32 -12.95
CA ILE A 148 -1.15 13.08 -12.52
C ILE A 148 -0.87 13.18 -11.02
N VAL A 149 -1.38 12.22 -10.26
CA VAL A 149 -1.06 12.01 -8.84
C VAL A 149 -0.24 10.73 -8.74
N ALA A 150 1.04 10.84 -8.43
CA ALA A 150 1.88 9.70 -8.10
C ALA A 150 1.87 9.50 -6.59
N PHE A 151 1.46 8.33 -6.13
CA PHE A 151 1.45 7.99 -4.72
C PHE A 151 2.47 6.89 -4.41
N TRP A 152 3.40 7.19 -3.51
CA TRP A 152 4.48 6.32 -3.10
C TRP A 152 4.14 5.66 -1.76
N HIS A 153 3.93 4.36 -1.74
CA HIS A 153 3.38 3.65 -0.57
C HIS A 153 4.42 3.22 0.46
N ILE A 154 5.68 3.08 0.07
CA ILE A 154 6.77 2.65 0.94
C ILE A 154 7.52 3.87 1.52
N PRO A 155 8.35 3.72 2.56
CA PRO A 155 9.13 4.83 3.08
C PRO A 155 9.99 5.48 1.98
N TRP A 156 10.14 6.81 2.03
CA TRP A 156 11.13 7.49 1.20
C TRP A 156 12.46 7.59 1.95
N PRO A 157 13.57 7.09 1.38
CA PRO A 157 14.84 7.06 2.08
C PRO A 157 15.45 8.47 2.18
N ARG A 158 16.31 8.68 3.17
CA ARG A 158 17.12 9.91 3.24
C ARG A 158 17.95 10.07 1.99
N ARG A 159 18.18 11.34 1.54
CA ARG A 159 18.89 11.68 0.31
C ARG A 159 20.18 10.89 0.11
N ARG A 160 21.06 10.82 1.13
CA ARG A 160 22.34 10.10 1.05
C ARG A 160 22.16 8.62 0.70
N LYS A 161 21.09 7.99 1.20
CA LYS A 161 20.79 6.60 0.91
C LYS A 161 20.20 6.44 -0.48
N LEU A 162 19.29 7.34 -0.90
CA LEU A 162 18.71 7.33 -2.24
C LEU A 162 19.81 7.36 -3.33
N MET A 163 20.87 8.15 -3.11
CA MET A 163 22.00 8.28 -4.05
C MET A 163 22.81 6.98 -4.25
N ALA A 164 22.57 5.93 -3.44
CA ALA A 164 23.11 4.60 -3.71
C ALA A 164 22.44 3.92 -4.92
N CYS A 165 21.24 4.36 -5.34
CA CYS A 165 20.64 3.95 -6.60
C CYS A 165 21.33 4.70 -7.75
N PRO A 166 21.92 4.01 -8.76
CA PRO A 166 22.58 4.69 -9.88
C PRO A 166 21.62 5.63 -10.66
N TRP A 167 20.35 5.29 -10.72
CA TRP A 167 19.31 6.01 -11.47
C TRP A 167 18.39 6.87 -10.59
N TRP A 168 18.87 7.31 -9.43
CA TRP A 168 18.08 8.12 -8.50
C TRP A 168 17.57 9.42 -9.13
N ARG A 169 18.32 10.02 -10.09
CA ARG A 169 17.90 11.24 -10.79
C ARG A 169 16.73 10.97 -11.72
N GLU A 170 16.82 9.89 -12.49
CA GLU A 170 15.77 9.44 -13.41
C GLU A 170 14.46 9.17 -12.68
N LEU A 171 14.52 8.50 -11.51
CA LEU A 171 13.36 8.27 -10.67
C LEU A 171 12.74 9.56 -10.16
N LEU A 172 13.55 10.52 -9.68
CA LEU A 172 13.05 11.82 -9.25
C LEU A 172 12.43 12.62 -10.42
N TYR A 173 13.09 12.69 -11.58
CA TYR A 173 12.51 13.36 -12.75
C TYR A 173 11.23 12.67 -13.24
N GLY A 174 11.15 11.35 -13.13
CA GLY A 174 9.94 10.60 -13.41
C GLY A 174 8.78 11.05 -12.54
N LEU A 175 8.99 11.08 -11.23
CA LEU A 175 7.99 11.51 -10.24
C LEU A 175 7.63 13.00 -10.36
N LEU A 176 8.61 13.88 -10.63
CA LEU A 176 8.39 15.33 -10.78
C LEU A 176 7.59 15.71 -12.04
N ALA A 177 7.32 14.78 -12.95
CA ALA A 177 6.35 14.97 -14.03
C ALA A 177 4.88 14.89 -13.55
N SER A 178 4.66 14.54 -12.28
CA SER A 178 3.34 14.54 -11.66
C SER A 178 2.89 15.94 -11.26
N SER A 179 1.59 16.16 -11.18
CA SER A 179 0.99 17.34 -10.55
C SER A 179 1.13 17.30 -9.03
N ILE A 180 1.02 16.08 -8.48
CA ILE A 180 1.16 15.80 -7.05
C ILE A 180 2.00 14.54 -6.86
N VAL A 181 2.92 14.57 -5.91
CA VAL A 181 3.58 13.38 -5.36
C VAL A 181 3.12 13.20 -3.92
N GLY A 182 2.45 12.08 -3.66
CA GLY A 182 1.90 11.73 -2.37
C GLY A 182 2.73 10.69 -1.63
N PHE A 183 2.83 10.82 -0.33
CA PHE A 183 3.54 9.91 0.58
C PHE A 183 2.65 9.52 1.76
N GLN A 184 3.09 8.53 2.56
CA GLN A 184 2.36 8.11 3.75
C GLN A 184 2.52 9.09 4.91
N THR A 185 3.71 9.66 5.07
CA THR A 185 4.07 10.48 6.23
C THR A 185 4.68 11.82 5.83
N THR A 186 4.66 12.77 6.75
CA THR A 186 5.33 14.06 6.57
C THR A 186 6.85 13.90 6.47
N ASP A 187 7.43 12.93 7.20
CA ASP A 187 8.86 12.65 7.15
C ASP A 187 9.31 12.18 5.76
N ASP A 188 8.47 11.37 5.08
CA ASP A 188 8.72 10.97 3.69
C ASP A 188 8.70 12.18 2.74
N CYS A 189 7.77 13.12 2.95
CA CYS A 189 7.73 14.36 2.17
C CYS A 189 9.00 15.19 2.35
N VAL A 190 9.48 15.34 3.58
CA VAL A 190 10.72 16.06 3.90
C VAL A 190 11.91 15.36 3.23
N ASN A 191 12.05 14.05 3.37
CA ASN A 191 13.13 13.28 2.76
C ASN A 191 13.11 13.36 1.22
N PHE A 192 11.91 13.39 0.62
CA PHE A 192 11.76 13.57 -0.83
C PHE A 192 12.22 14.95 -1.27
N LEU A 193 11.78 16.01 -0.60
CA LEU A 193 12.19 17.40 -0.90
C LEU A 193 13.71 17.57 -0.73
N ASP A 194 14.32 16.99 0.31
CA ASP A 194 15.78 16.94 0.50
C ASP A 194 16.49 16.27 -0.67
N SER A 195 15.86 15.23 -1.23
CA SER A 195 16.42 14.51 -2.38
C SER A 195 16.34 15.35 -3.65
N VAL A 196 15.23 16.07 -3.85
CA VAL A 196 15.01 16.93 -5.01
C VAL A 196 15.96 18.13 -5.04
N GLU A 197 16.32 18.69 -3.88
CA GLU A 197 17.30 19.80 -3.80
C GLU A 197 18.68 19.44 -4.35
N ALA A 198 19.00 18.15 -4.47
CA ALA A 198 20.23 17.70 -5.11
C ALA A 198 20.17 17.69 -6.65
N LEU A 199 18.98 17.92 -7.23
CA LEU A 199 18.81 17.98 -8.68
C LEU A 199 19.12 19.38 -9.22
N PRO A 200 19.85 19.50 -10.35
CA PRO A 200 20.02 20.79 -11.02
C PRO A 200 18.67 21.29 -11.55
N ARG A 201 18.49 22.62 -11.56
CA ARG A 201 17.30 23.31 -12.08
C ARG A 201 15.98 23.00 -11.36
N CYS A 202 16.00 22.35 -10.22
CA CYS A 202 14.85 22.21 -9.35
C CYS A 202 14.87 23.33 -8.30
N ARG A 203 13.71 23.98 -8.12
CA ARG A 203 13.48 24.95 -7.05
C ARG A 203 12.46 24.38 -6.08
N VAL A 204 12.82 24.29 -4.81
CA VAL A 204 11.95 23.77 -3.75
C VAL A 204 11.44 24.93 -2.90
N ASP A 205 10.13 25.07 -2.82
CA ASP A 205 9.44 25.90 -1.84
C ASP A 205 8.99 25.02 -0.67
N ARG A 206 9.70 25.11 0.44
CA ARG A 206 9.40 24.29 1.63
C ARG A 206 8.21 24.79 2.43
N THR A 207 7.80 26.06 2.26
CA THR A 207 6.62 26.57 2.97
C THR A 207 5.32 26.04 2.36
N GLN A 208 5.34 25.83 1.05
CA GLN A 208 4.22 25.30 0.28
C GLN A 208 4.37 23.79 -0.04
N ASN A 209 5.53 23.21 0.22
CA ASN A 209 5.93 21.88 -0.23
C ASN A 209 5.72 21.70 -1.74
N VAL A 210 6.30 22.63 -2.51
CA VAL A 210 6.17 22.67 -3.96
C VAL A 210 7.54 22.62 -4.61
N VAL A 211 7.66 21.82 -5.64
CA VAL A 211 8.83 21.77 -6.52
C VAL A 211 8.48 22.40 -7.86
N THR A 212 9.34 23.28 -8.35
CA THR A 212 9.27 23.80 -9.73
C THR A 212 10.47 23.30 -10.51
N HIS A 213 10.22 22.64 -11.65
CA HIS A 213 11.23 22.09 -12.55
C HIS A 213 10.77 22.24 -14.00
N ASP A 214 11.61 22.83 -14.86
CA ASP A 214 11.33 23.04 -16.29
C ASP A 214 9.92 23.59 -16.61
N GLY A 215 9.43 24.52 -15.76
CA GLY A 215 8.10 25.12 -15.88
C GLY A 215 6.95 24.29 -15.30
N TYR A 216 7.19 23.07 -14.89
CA TYR A 216 6.20 22.25 -14.19
C TYR A 216 6.23 22.51 -12.69
N ARG A 217 5.05 22.46 -12.08
CA ARG A 217 4.84 22.62 -10.65
C ARG A 217 4.32 21.31 -10.06
N THR A 218 5.05 20.74 -9.12
CA THR A 218 4.69 19.50 -8.40
C THR A 218 4.46 19.79 -6.93
N VAL A 219 3.28 19.45 -6.43
CA VAL A 219 2.94 19.55 -5.01
C VAL A 219 3.36 18.26 -4.31
N VAL A 220 3.97 18.35 -3.13
CA VAL A 220 4.40 17.20 -2.32
C VAL A 220 3.58 17.17 -1.03
N ARG A 221 2.86 16.08 -0.77
CA ARG A 221 1.97 15.98 0.41
C ARG A 221 1.92 14.59 1.03
N ALA A 222 1.66 14.56 2.33
CA ALA A 222 1.33 13.34 3.05
C ALA A 222 -0.17 13.05 2.96
N TYR A 223 -0.50 11.81 2.57
CA TYR A 223 -1.84 11.25 2.54
C TYR A 223 -1.78 9.86 3.18
N PRO A 224 -1.96 9.73 4.49
CA PRO A 224 -1.90 8.43 5.16
C PRO A 224 -3.00 7.50 4.64
N VAL A 225 -2.64 6.41 3.97
CA VAL A 225 -3.61 5.46 3.42
C VAL A 225 -4.38 4.76 4.54
N SER A 226 -5.66 4.50 4.31
CA SER A 226 -6.52 3.87 5.31
C SER A 226 -7.47 2.84 4.69
N LEU A 227 -8.40 2.34 5.48
CA LEU A 227 -9.36 1.31 5.12
C LEU A 227 -10.73 1.92 4.79
N GLU A 228 -11.55 1.15 4.08
CA GLU A 228 -12.97 1.45 3.95
C GLU A 228 -13.65 1.49 5.32
N TRP A 229 -14.52 2.48 5.54
CA TRP A 229 -15.31 2.57 6.75
C TRP A 229 -16.78 2.94 6.42
N PRO A 230 -17.79 2.20 6.93
CA PRO A 230 -17.68 0.95 7.69
C PRO A 230 -16.94 -0.15 6.91
N ASN A 231 -16.12 -0.95 7.59
CA ASN A 231 -15.35 -2.00 6.93
C ASN A 231 -16.28 -3.16 6.58
N ARG A 232 -16.41 -3.44 5.28
CA ARG A 232 -17.30 -4.48 4.77
C ARG A 232 -16.98 -5.87 5.34
N LEU A 233 -15.69 -6.23 5.45
CA LEU A 233 -15.28 -7.51 6.00
C LEU A 233 -15.68 -7.68 7.48
N VAL A 234 -15.72 -6.57 8.22
CA VAL A 234 -16.23 -6.57 9.62
C VAL A 234 -17.75 -6.74 9.63
N SER A 235 -18.47 -6.03 8.77
CA SER A 235 -19.93 -6.10 8.67
C SER A 235 -20.44 -7.49 8.23
N GLU A 236 -19.67 -8.18 7.40
CA GLU A 236 -19.95 -9.54 6.92
C GLU A 236 -19.44 -10.64 7.88
N SER A 237 -18.66 -10.27 8.92
CA SER A 237 -18.09 -11.21 9.89
C SER A 237 -19.07 -11.58 10.99
N LEU A 238 -18.85 -12.75 11.62
CA LEU A 238 -19.52 -13.10 12.87
C LEU A 238 -19.18 -12.12 13.99
N PRO A 239 -20.03 -11.93 15.01
CA PRO A 239 -19.72 -11.14 16.20
C PRO A 239 -18.38 -11.56 16.84
N VAL A 240 -17.71 -10.63 17.52
CA VAL A 240 -16.37 -10.87 18.14
C VAL A 240 -16.37 -12.09 19.04
N GLY A 241 -17.41 -12.28 19.89
CA GLY A 241 -17.52 -13.46 20.75
C GLY A 241 -17.51 -14.79 19.98
N ALA A 242 -18.31 -14.86 18.90
CA ALA A 242 -18.37 -16.05 18.06
C ALA A 242 -17.04 -16.30 17.30
N CYS A 243 -16.39 -15.24 16.81
CA CYS A 243 -15.06 -15.33 16.20
C CYS A 243 -14.02 -15.86 17.21
N ARG A 244 -14.06 -15.34 18.45
CA ARG A 244 -13.17 -15.77 19.54
C ARG A 244 -13.35 -17.27 19.86
N GLU A 245 -14.58 -17.72 19.99
CA GLU A 245 -14.88 -19.15 20.22
C GLU A 245 -14.42 -20.03 19.05
N ALA A 246 -14.69 -19.62 17.82
CA ALA A 246 -14.29 -20.35 16.62
C ALA A 246 -12.76 -20.49 16.53
N VAL A 247 -12.00 -19.39 16.75
CA VAL A 247 -10.54 -19.40 16.73
C VAL A 247 -9.98 -20.24 17.87
N ARG A 248 -10.53 -20.13 19.09
CA ARG A 248 -10.09 -20.95 20.22
C ARG A 248 -10.31 -22.44 19.98
N ARG A 249 -11.46 -22.82 19.44
CA ARG A 249 -11.78 -24.20 19.07
C ARG A 249 -10.82 -24.72 17.99
N GLU A 250 -10.55 -23.92 16.96
CA GLU A 250 -9.63 -24.28 15.89
C GLU A 250 -8.19 -24.50 16.39
N LEU A 251 -7.78 -23.73 17.39
CA LEU A 251 -6.44 -23.80 17.98
C LEU A 251 -6.36 -24.79 19.17
N GLY A 252 -7.47 -25.39 19.59
CA GLY A 252 -7.52 -26.26 20.77
C GLY A 252 -7.16 -25.54 22.07
N LEU A 253 -7.54 -24.25 22.21
CA LEU A 253 -7.17 -23.43 23.39
C LEU A 253 -8.19 -23.61 24.52
N GLU A 254 -7.68 -23.90 25.71
CA GLU A 254 -8.47 -23.94 26.94
C GLU A 254 -9.02 -22.53 27.30
N PRO A 255 -10.13 -22.47 28.06
CA PRO A 255 -10.65 -21.20 28.59
C PRO A 255 -9.59 -20.44 29.38
N GLY A 256 -9.55 -19.10 29.20
CA GLY A 256 -8.62 -18.22 29.93
C GLY A 256 -7.25 -18.03 29.27
N ILE A 257 -6.88 -18.82 28.25
CA ILE A 257 -5.64 -18.58 27.49
C ILE A 257 -5.77 -17.27 26.71
N ARG A 258 -4.81 -16.37 26.85
CA ARG A 258 -4.72 -15.12 26.08
C ARG A 258 -4.19 -15.38 24.68
N LEU A 259 -4.78 -14.74 23.67
CA LEU A 259 -4.42 -14.92 22.28
C LEU A 259 -3.80 -13.63 21.71
N GLY A 260 -2.51 -13.70 21.39
CA GLY A 260 -1.83 -12.67 20.59
C GLY A 260 -1.85 -13.04 19.12
N ILE A 261 -1.89 -12.04 18.24
CA ILE A 261 -1.80 -12.23 16.78
C ILE A 261 -0.79 -11.31 16.14
N GLY A 262 -0.06 -11.84 15.15
CA GLY A 262 0.67 -11.10 14.15
C GLY A 262 0.23 -11.52 12.75
N VAL A 263 0.06 -10.56 11.85
CA VAL A 263 -0.32 -10.82 10.45
C VAL A 263 0.67 -10.09 9.56
N ASP A 264 1.44 -10.84 8.77
CA ASP A 264 2.47 -10.26 7.90
C ASP A 264 2.70 -11.14 6.67
N ARG A 265 3.23 -10.54 5.62
CA ARG A 265 3.95 -11.32 4.62
C ARG A 265 5.29 -11.79 5.21
N LEU A 266 5.79 -12.93 4.75
CA LEU A 266 7.16 -13.37 5.05
C LEU A 266 8.16 -12.43 4.34
N ASP A 267 8.42 -11.30 4.99
CA ASP A 267 9.25 -10.21 4.50
C ASP A 267 10.16 -9.71 5.64
N TYR A 268 11.43 -9.50 5.34
CA TYR A 268 12.42 -9.08 6.33
C TYR A 268 12.10 -7.71 6.97
N THR A 269 11.33 -6.87 6.28
CA THR A 269 10.91 -5.56 6.80
C THR A 269 9.87 -5.66 7.93
N LYS A 270 9.18 -6.80 8.03
CA LYS A 270 8.06 -6.98 8.98
C LYS A 270 8.50 -7.38 10.39
N GLY A 271 9.81 -7.64 10.60
CA GLY A 271 10.36 -7.90 11.92
C GLY A 271 9.82 -9.14 12.62
N ILE A 272 9.36 -10.17 11.86
CA ILE A 272 8.74 -11.38 12.44
C ILE A 272 9.71 -12.06 13.42
N VAL A 273 10.99 -12.17 13.09
CA VAL A 273 11.99 -12.75 14.00
C VAL A 273 12.10 -11.93 15.28
N HIS A 274 12.12 -10.59 15.20
CA HIS A 274 12.18 -9.72 16.37
C HIS A 274 10.92 -9.86 17.25
N LYS A 275 9.73 -10.03 16.62
CA LYS A 275 8.49 -10.33 17.36
C LYS A 275 8.62 -11.64 18.13
N LEU A 276 9.12 -12.70 17.48
CA LEU A 276 9.32 -14.01 18.11
C LEU A 276 10.31 -13.93 19.28
N LEU A 277 11.42 -13.19 19.12
CA LEU A 277 12.38 -12.94 20.20
C LEU A 277 11.76 -12.18 21.38
N ALA A 278 10.90 -11.19 21.11
CA ALA A 278 10.18 -10.47 22.16
C ALA A 278 9.18 -11.39 22.91
N ILE A 279 8.52 -12.30 22.21
CA ILE A 279 7.64 -13.31 22.84
C ILE A 279 8.48 -14.30 23.66
N GLU A 280 9.63 -14.74 23.16
CA GLU A 280 10.54 -15.59 23.91
C GLU A 280 10.98 -14.90 25.21
N ARG A 281 11.41 -13.65 25.14
CA ARG A 281 11.79 -12.83 26.29
C ARG A 281 10.62 -12.62 27.28
N LEU A 282 9.40 -12.38 26.78
CA LEU A 282 8.21 -12.30 27.61
C LEU A 282 8.02 -13.59 28.44
N LEU A 283 8.19 -14.77 27.83
CA LEU A 283 8.03 -16.05 28.51
C LEU A 283 9.20 -16.38 29.47
N GLU A 284 10.37 -15.75 29.27
CA GLU A 284 11.48 -15.81 30.22
C GLU A 284 11.18 -14.97 31.46
N ASP A 285 10.80 -13.71 31.26
CA ASP A 285 10.60 -12.73 32.32
C ASP A 285 9.30 -12.97 33.12
N HIS A 286 8.28 -13.63 32.49
CA HIS A 286 6.98 -13.89 33.07
C HIS A 286 6.63 -15.40 33.01
N PRO A 287 7.22 -16.24 33.90
CA PRO A 287 6.93 -17.68 33.92
C PRO A 287 5.44 -18.03 34.16
N ASP A 288 4.70 -17.12 34.82
CA ASP A 288 3.27 -17.23 35.07
C ASP A 288 2.41 -17.16 33.79
N LEU A 289 2.95 -16.61 32.70
CA LEU A 289 2.29 -16.58 31.39
C LEU A 289 2.48 -17.87 30.57
N ARG A 290 3.40 -18.76 30.98
CA ARG A 290 3.60 -20.06 30.31
C ARG A 290 2.34 -20.91 30.47
N GLY A 291 1.83 -21.44 29.37
CA GLY A 291 0.55 -22.15 29.34
C GLY A 291 -0.68 -21.24 29.34
N ARG A 292 -0.53 -19.91 29.51
CA ARG A 292 -1.64 -18.94 29.60
C ARG A 292 -1.71 -17.95 28.44
N CYS A 293 -0.74 -17.95 27.54
CA CYS A 293 -0.78 -17.14 26.32
C CYS A 293 -0.27 -17.92 25.12
N VAL A 294 -0.90 -17.68 23.96
CA VAL A 294 -0.51 -18.23 22.66
C VAL A 294 -0.43 -17.10 21.67
N PHE A 295 0.60 -17.10 20.84
CA PHE A 295 0.75 -16.16 19.74
C PHE A 295 0.62 -16.87 18.40
N VAL A 296 -0.35 -16.42 17.60
CA VAL A 296 -0.53 -16.87 16.22
C VAL A 296 0.19 -15.88 15.32
N GLN A 297 1.12 -16.38 14.52
CA GLN A 297 1.71 -15.63 13.43
C GLN A 297 1.15 -16.14 12.11
N ILE A 298 0.28 -15.34 11.48
CA ILE A 298 -0.10 -15.52 10.08
C ILE A 298 1.04 -14.94 9.26
N ALA A 299 1.67 -15.79 8.43
CA ALA A 299 2.84 -15.45 7.65
C ALA A 299 2.61 -15.85 6.19
N GLU A 300 2.16 -14.89 5.37
CA GLU A 300 1.89 -15.16 3.96
C GLU A 300 3.21 -15.26 3.16
N PRO A 301 3.43 -16.36 2.42
CA PRO A 301 4.60 -16.48 1.55
C PRO A 301 4.67 -15.33 0.55
N SER A 302 5.83 -14.71 0.40
CA SER A 302 6.05 -13.59 -0.49
C SER A 302 7.41 -13.69 -1.14
N ARG A 303 7.50 -13.38 -2.44
CA ARG A 303 8.75 -13.25 -3.20
C ARG A 303 9.74 -14.41 -2.97
N THR A 304 9.24 -15.63 -2.90
CA THR A 304 9.98 -16.85 -2.53
C THR A 304 11.19 -17.14 -3.41
N GLY A 305 11.25 -16.57 -4.63
CA GLY A 305 12.40 -16.62 -5.52
C GLY A 305 13.62 -15.83 -5.04
N LEU A 306 13.46 -14.86 -4.15
CA LEU A 306 14.54 -14.00 -3.69
C LEU A 306 15.23 -14.58 -2.43
N ALA A 307 16.58 -14.52 -2.40
CA ALA A 307 17.38 -15.11 -1.30
C ALA A 307 17.00 -14.54 0.07
N ALA A 308 16.95 -13.20 0.20
CA ALA A 308 16.62 -12.54 1.48
C ALA A 308 15.26 -13.00 2.07
N TYR A 309 14.29 -13.35 1.21
CA TYR A 309 12.99 -13.84 1.65
C TYR A 309 13.03 -15.30 2.08
N ARG A 310 13.86 -16.15 1.43
CA ARG A 310 14.12 -17.51 1.89
C ARG A 310 14.84 -17.53 3.22
N ASP A 311 15.82 -16.64 3.43
CA ASP A 311 16.60 -16.56 4.67
C ASP A 311 15.72 -16.12 5.85
N VAL A 312 14.85 -15.12 5.66
CA VAL A 312 13.91 -14.73 6.73
C VAL A 312 12.91 -15.83 7.03
N ARG A 313 12.42 -16.56 6.01
CA ARG A 313 11.55 -17.73 6.21
C ARG A 313 12.21 -18.78 7.10
N MET A 314 13.45 -19.16 6.78
CA MET A 314 14.20 -20.14 7.58
C MET A 314 14.45 -19.64 9.01
N SER A 315 14.77 -18.36 9.19
CA SER A 315 14.96 -17.76 10.50
C SER A 315 13.68 -17.79 11.34
N VAL A 316 12.52 -17.53 10.72
CA VAL A 316 11.20 -17.60 11.39
C VAL A 316 10.89 -19.04 11.81
N LEU A 317 11.08 -20.02 10.91
CA LEU A 317 10.83 -21.44 11.22
C LEU A 317 11.71 -21.91 12.38
N ASN A 318 13.00 -21.60 12.35
CA ASN A 318 13.96 -21.96 13.40
C ASN A 318 13.59 -21.31 14.74
N ALA A 319 13.23 -20.03 14.76
CA ALA A 319 12.80 -19.33 15.97
C ALA A 319 11.53 -19.95 16.56
N CYS A 320 10.51 -20.23 15.74
CA CYS A 320 9.29 -20.89 16.19
C CYS A 320 9.57 -22.28 16.79
N ALA A 321 10.39 -23.11 16.12
CA ALA A 321 10.76 -24.44 16.59
C ALA A 321 11.49 -24.36 17.94
N ARG A 322 12.46 -23.47 18.06
CA ARG A 322 13.26 -23.27 19.28
C ARG A 322 12.40 -22.81 20.47
N ILE A 323 11.54 -21.83 20.27
CA ILE A 323 10.66 -21.29 21.32
C ILE A 323 9.66 -22.38 21.77
N ASN A 324 9.06 -23.07 20.82
CA ASN A 324 8.11 -24.16 21.13
C ASN A 324 8.79 -25.35 21.82
N ALA A 325 10.03 -25.68 21.47
CA ALA A 325 10.80 -26.73 22.17
C ALA A 325 11.15 -26.32 23.61
N ARG A 326 11.41 -25.03 23.83
CA ARG A 326 11.84 -24.50 25.14
C ARG A 326 10.68 -24.34 26.14
N PHE A 327 9.52 -23.85 25.67
CA PHE A 327 8.41 -23.45 26.53
C PHE A 327 7.12 -24.26 26.30
N GLY A 328 7.08 -25.10 25.28
CA GLY A 328 5.96 -25.99 25.01
C GLY A 328 5.89 -27.13 26.01
N THR A 329 4.68 -27.57 26.35
CA THR A 329 4.40 -28.72 27.23
C THR A 329 3.17 -29.45 26.75
N GLY A 330 3.25 -30.78 26.60
CA GLY A 330 2.11 -31.57 26.13
C GLY A 330 1.56 -31.03 24.79
N THR A 331 0.32 -30.58 24.80
CA THR A 331 -0.36 -29.96 23.64
C THR A 331 -0.14 -28.48 23.53
N TYR A 332 0.40 -27.81 24.56
CA TYR A 332 0.63 -26.36 24.55
C TYR A 332 1.79 -25.98 23.65
N ARG A 333 1.54 -25.05 22.74
CA ARG A 333 2.53 -24.42 21.86
C ARG A 333 2.39 -22.91 22.00
N PRO A 334 3.39 -22.20 22.56
CA PRO A 334 3.34 -20.74 22.70
C PRO A 334 3.28 -20.01 21.36
N ILE A 335 3.86 -20.58 20.30
CA ILE A 335 3.83 -20.01 18.95
C ILE A 335 3.11 -20.95 17.99
N VAL A 336 2.08 -20.44 17.32
CA VAL A 336 1.40 -21.11 16.21
C VAL A 336 1.70 -20.36 14.93
N LEU A 337 2.57 -20.91 14.10
CA LEU A 337 2.91 -20.35 12.80
C LEU A 337 1.93 -20.88 11.74
N ARG A 338 1.30 -19.96 10.98
CA ARG A 338 0.43 -20.27 9.84
C ARG A 338 1.05 -19.73 8.57
N GLU A 339 1.87 -20.54 7.94
CA GLU A 339 2.57 -20.22 6.71
C GLU A 339 1.77 -20.69 5.50
N ARG A 340 0.81 -19.89 5.08
CA ARG A 340 0.01 -20.10 3.86
C ARG A 340 -0.72 -18.83 3.46
N HIS A 341 -1.33 -18.84 2.30
CA HIS A 341 -2.33 -17.83 1.94
C HIS A 341 -3.58 -17.95 2.84
N HIS A 342 -4.10 -16.82 3.28
CA HIS A 342 -5.34 -16.72 4.03
C HIS A 342 -6.28 -15.75 3.33
N GLU A 343 -7.52 -16.19 3.13
CA GLU A 343 -8.56 -15.29 2.64
C GLU A 343 -8.81 -14.16 3.66
N PRO A 344 -9.14 -12.95 3.20
CA PRO A 344 -9.36 -11.80 4.08
C PRO A 344 -10.35 -12.07 5.22
N ALA A 345 -11.44 -12.80 4.95
CA ALA A 345 -12.42 -13.16 5.97
C ALA A 345 -11.82 -14.02 7.10
N GLU A 346 -10.88 -14.93 6.75
CA GLU A 346 -10.18 -15.74 7.74
C GLU A 346 -9.26 -14.86 8.61
N VAL A 347 -8.50 -13.93 8.00
CA VAL A 347 -7.65 -12.99 8.72
C VAL A 347 -8.48 -12.17 9.70
N TYR A 348 -9.61 -11.61 9.25
CA TYR A 348 -10.49 -10.81 10.12
C TYR A 348 -11.09 -11.63 11.26
N ARG A 349 -11.43 -12.91 11.04
CA ARG A 349 -11.86 -13.80 12.10
C ARG A 349 -10.80 -13.97 13.19
N PHE A 350 -9.52 -14.08 12.83
CA PHE A 350 -8.41 -14.13 13.78
C PHE A 350 -8.20 -12.78 14.50
N LEU A 351 -8.23 -11.66 13.78
CA LEU A 351 -8.11 -10.32 14.37
C LEU A 351 -9.23 -10.05 15.39
N ARG A 352 -10.47 -10.46 15.08
CA ARG A 352 -11.62 -10.34 15.99
C ARG A 352 -11.49 -11.25 17.20
N GLY A 353 -10.90 -12.44 17.03
CA GLY A 353 -10.73 -13.43 18.11
C GLY A 353 -9.58 -13.12 19.07
N ALA A 354 -8.62 -12.28 18.70
CA ALA A 354 -7.40 -12.03 19.46
C ALA A 354 -7.60 -11.05 20.63
N ASP A 355 -6.82 -11.21 21.70
CA ASP A 355 -6.75 -10.29 22.84
C ASP A 355 -5.77 -9.15 22.58
N LEU A 356 -4.73 -9.39 21.76
CA LEU A 356 -3.81 -8.35 21.31
C LEU A 356 -3.33 -8.60 19.87
N CYS A 357 -2.97 -7.52 19.18
CA CYS A 357 -2.29 -7.58 17.88
C CYS A 357 -0.90 -6.97 18.00
N TYR A 358 0.13 -7.68 17.52
CA TYR A 358 1.50 -7.19 17.52
C TYR A 358 2.00 -6.93 16.10
N VAL A 359 2.17 -5.65 15.78
CA VAL A 359 2.78 -5.14 14.55
C VAL A 359 4.20 -4.71 14.85
N GLY A 360 5.18 -5.53 14.45
CA GLY A 360 6.60 -5.36 14.80
C GLY A 360 7.48 -4.96 13.63
N SER A 361 6.96 -4.26 12.62
CA SER A 361 7.72 -3.87 11.42
C SER A 361 8.99 -3.10 11.77
N LEU A 362 10.11 -3.48 11.14
CA LEU A 362 11.40 -2.78 11.31
C LEU A 362 11.37 -1.41 10.63
N HIS A 363 10.68 -1.32 9.50
CA HIS A 363 10.34 -0.09 8.81
C HIS A 363 9.17 -0.35 7.86
N ASP A 364 8.14 0.49 7.88
CA ASP A 364 6.94 0.32 7.07
C ASP A 364 6.33 1.69 6.73
N GLY A 365 5.89 1.89 5.50
CA GLY A 365 5.26 3.15 5.08
C GLY A 365 4.00 3.47 5.87
N MET A 366 3.13 2.47 6.06
CA MET A 366 1.89 2.64 6.85
C MET A 366 1.67 1.46 7.80
N ASN A 367 1.51 0.26 7.32
CA ASN A 367 1.01 -0.98 7.93
C ASN A 367 -0.50 -0.98 8.18
N LEU A 368 -1.26 -1.44 7.18
CA LEU A 368 -2.72 -1.48 7.27
C LEU A 368 -3.23 -2.53 8.27
N VAL A 369 -2.46 -3.57 8.62
CA VAL A 369 -2.87 -4.57 9.62
C VAL A 369 -3.18 -3.92 10.97
N ALA A 370 -2.45 -2.87 11.36
CA ALA A 370 -2.75 -2.09 12.55
C ALA A 370 -4.16 -1.47 12.48
N LYS A 371 -4.53 -0.89 11.33
CA LYS A 371 -5.86 -0.31 11.11
C LYS A 371 -6.93 -1.41 10.93
N GLU A 372 -6.60 -2.54 10.31
CA GLU A 372 -7.48 -3.71 10.19
C GLU A 372 -7.84 -4.27 11.56
N PHE A 373 -6.87 -4.43 12.46
CA PHE A 373 -7.15 -4.83 13.84
C PHE A 373 -8.09 -3.84 14.54
N VAL A 374 -7.78 -2.54 14.50
CA VAL A 374 -8.61 -1.49 15.11
C VAL A 374 -10.03 -1.50 14.53
N SER A 375 -10.18 -1.61 13.20
CA SER A 375 -11.51 -1.66 12.56
C SER A 375 -12.31 -2.90 12.95
N SER A 376 -11.62 -4.03 13.18
CA SER A 376 -12.23 -5.32 13.50
C SER A 376 -12.76 -5.44 14.93
N ARG A 377 -12.43 -4.49 15.82
CA ARG A 377 -12.75 -4.53 17.25
C ARG A 377 -13.95 -3.62 17.59
N ASP A 378 -15.12 -3.98 17.05
CA ASP A 378 -16.39 -3.31 17.35
C ASP A 378 -16.89 -3.53 18.80
N ASP A 379 -16.27 -4.48 19.52
CA ASP A 379 -16.41 -4.66 20.97
C ASP A 379 -15.56 -3.70 21.81
N GLU A 380 -14.75 -2.85 21.18
CA GLU A 380 -13.81 -1.91 21.82
C GLU A 380 -12.81 -2.57 22.77
N ARG A 381 -12.53 -3.87 22.60
CA ARG A 381 -11.57 -4.63 23.41
C ARG A 381 -10.32 -4.97 22.61
N GLY A 382 -9.29 -5.42 23.31
CA GLY A 382 -8.00 -5.83 22.73
C GLY A 382 -7.01 -4.68 22.63
N VAL A 383 -5.74 -5.02 22.58
CA VAL A 383 -4.62 -4.08 22.62
C VAL A 383 -3.80 -4.15 21.34
N LEU A 384 -3.49 -3.02 20.76
CA LEU A 384 -2.54 -2.92 19.65
C LEU A 384 -1.14 -2.59 20.21
N VAL A 385 -0.17 -3.48 19.96
CA VAL A 385 1.27 -3.24 20.16
C VAL A 385 1.86 -2.92 18.80
N LEU A 386 2.43 -1.73 18.63
CA LEU A 386 2.76 -1.17 17.32
C LEU A 386 4.17 -0.62 17.26
N SER A 387 4.93 -1.05 16.26
CA SER A 387 6.25 -0.47 15.99
C SER A 387 6.17 1.03 15.71
N ARG A 388 7.03 1.81 16.37
CA ARG A 388 7.19 3.26 16.11
C ARG A 388 7.70 3.57 14.70
N PHE A 389 8.21 2.57 13.97
CA PHE A 389 8.71 2.67 12.61
C PHE A 389 7.67 2.29 11.55
N ALA A 390 6.43 2.05 11.92
CA ALA A 390 5.29 1.95 11.02
C ALA A 390 4.56 3.30 10.96
N GLY A 391 4.22 3.77 9.75
CA GLY A 391 3.54 5.05 9.57
C GLY A 391 2.24 5.16 10.38
N ALA A 392 1.52 4.06 10.56
CA ALA A 392 0.31 3.98 11.38
C ALA A 392 0.52 4.44 12.84
N ALA A 393 1.76 4.38 13.37
CA ALA A 393 2.06 4.85 14.73
C ALA A 393 1.90 6.37 14.89
N GLN A 394 1.96 7.14 13.81
CA GLN A 394 1.73 8.58 13.85
C GLN A 394 0.24 8.92 14.07
N GLU A 395 -0.66 8.04 13.66
CA GLU A 395 -2.11 8.22 13.74
C GLU A 395 -2.72 7.48 14.94
N LEU A 396 -2.33 6.23 15.19
CA LEU A 396 -2.92 5.34 16.19
C LEU A 396 -2.27 5.50 17.57
N ARG A 397 -2.39 6.68 18.16
CA ARG A 397 -1.74 7.05 19.44
C ARG A 397 -2.23 6.25 20.64
N GLY A 398 -3.36 5.56 20.55
CA GLY A 398 -3.88 4.63 21.57
C GLY A 398 -3.10 3.30 21.63
N ALA A 399 -2.25 3.00 20.63
CA ALA A 399 -1.42 1.81 20.63
C ALA A 399 -0.28 1.88 21.68
N LEU A 400 0.14 0.71 22.17
CA LEU A 400 1.39 0.59 22.91
C LEU A 400 2.55 0.57 21.90
N THR A 401 3.29 1.68 21.80
CA THR A 401 4.38 1.80 20.83
C THR A 401 5.65 1.13 21.35
N VAL A 402 6.37 0.45 20.43
CA VAL A 402 7.63 -0.26 20.71
C VAL A 402 8.72 0.10 19.71
N ASN A 403 9.96 -0.01 20.16
CA ASN A 403 11.10 -0.12 19.27
C ASN A 403 11.38 -1.62 19.00
N PRO A 404 11.08 -2.18 17.82
CA PRO A 404 11.23 -3.61 17.54
C PRO A 404 12.68 -4.12 17.66
N TYR A 405 13.67 -3.22 17.61
CA TYR A 405 15.08 -3.56 17.83
C TYR A 405 15.43 -3.71 19.33
N LYS A 406 14.55 -3.23 20.25
CA LYS A 406 14.70 -3.39 21.70
C LYS A 406 13.77 -4.50 22.18
N ILE A 407 14.31 -5.71 22.23
CA ILE A 407 13.54 -6.92 22.55
C ILE A 407 12.90 -6.83 23.93
N GLU A 408 13.63 -6.34 24.93
CA GLU A 408 13.15 -6.18 26.32
C GLU A 408 11.99 -5.17 26.41
N GLU A 409 12.09 -4.02 25.70
CA GLU A 409 11.00 -3.04 25.62
C GLU A 409 9.75 -3.68 25.02
N SER A 410 9.93 -4.43 23.93
CA SER A 410 8.83 -5.13 23.27
C SER A 410 8.19 -6.19 24.17
N ALA A 411 8.99 -6.98 24.90
CA ALA A 411 8.51 -7.97 25.86
C ALA A 411 7.71 -7.32 27.00
N SER A 412 8.24 -6.22 27.57
CA SER A 412 7.55 -5.46 28.62
C SER A 412 6.20 -4.90 28.16
N ARG A 413 6.13 -4.37 26.92
CA ARG A 413 4.86 -3.87 26.34
C ARG A 413 3.87 -4.99 26.04
N LEU A 414 4.34 -6.18 25.68
CA LEU A 414 3.47 -7.35 25.53
C LEU A 414 2.90 -7.79 26.89
N ALA A 415 3.70 -7.77 27.97
CA ALA A 415 3.22 -8.05 29.31
C ALA A 415 2.15 -7.03 29.76
N GLU A 416 2.40 -5.73 29.56
CA GLU A 416 1.45 -4.65 29.81
C GLU A 416 0.13 -4.86 29.02
N ALA A 417 0.23 -5.23 27.72
CA ALA A 417 -0.94 -5.49 26.89
C ALA A 417 -1.79 -6.65 27.41
N LEU A 418 -1.16 -7.74 27.86
CA LEU A 418 -1.86 -8.93 28.39
C LEU A 418 -2.56 -8.69 29.73
N GLN A 419 -2.07 -7.72 30.52
CA GLN A 419 -2.57 -7.37 31.86
C GLN A 419 -3.45 -6.10 31.85
N MET A 420 -3.60 -5.42 30.72
CA MET A 420 -4.31 -4.13 30.62
C MET A 420 -5.76 -4.27 31.07
N PRO A 421 -6.25 -3.40 31.98
CA PRO A 421 -7.64 -3.38 32.40
C PRO A 421 -8.60 -3.15 31.22
N GLU A 422 -9.77 -3.77 31.29
CA GLU A 422 -10.75 -3.69 30.19
C GLU A 422 -11.20 -2.26 29.87
N GLN A 423 -11.31 -1.39 30.88
CA GLN A 423 -11.69 0.01 30.68
C GLN A 423 -10.60 0.75 29.87
N GLU A 424 -9.33 0.53 30.18
CA GLU A 424 -8.23 1.15 29.45
C GLU A 424 -8.16 0.64 28.01
N GLN A 425 -8.38 -0.69 27.80
CA GLN A 425 -8.49 -1.23 26.45
C GLN A 425 -9.58 -0.53 25.64
N ALA A 426 -10.77 -0.33 26.24
CA ALA A 426 -11.90 0.31 25.58
C ALA A 426 -11.61 1.77 25.22
N ASP A 427 -11.04 2.54 26.14
CA ASP A 427 -10.73 3.95 25.90
C ASP A 427 -9.69 4.13 24.79
N ARG A 428 -8.62 3.33 24.81
CA ARG A 428 -7.59 3.30 23.76
C ARG A 428 -8.17 2.87 22.41
N MET A 429 -8.94 1.78 22.39
CA MET A 429 -9.54 1.25 21.16
C MET A 429 -10.52 2.23 20.55
N ARG A 430 -11.41 2.83 21.35
CA ARG A 430 -12.37 3.85 20.90
C ARG A 430 -11.68 5.03 20.25
N SER A 431 -10.61 5.55 20.89
CA SER A 431 -9.81 6.64 20.32
C SER A 431 -9.22 6.28 18.95
N MET A 432 -8.63 5.09 18.81
CA MET A 432 -8.07 4.64 17.53
C MET A 432 -9.15 4.38 16.47
N ARG A 433 -10.30 3.80 16.85
CA ARG A 433 -11.44 3.58 15.96
C ARG A 433 -11.99 4.89 15.39
N THR A 434 -12.07 5.94 16.21
CA THR A 434 -12.48 7.27 15.77
C THR A 434 -11.56 7.80 14.67
N VAL A 435 -10.24 7.65 14.83
CA VAL A 435 -9.25 8.06 13.81
C VAL A 435 -9.43 7.28 12.51
N VAL A 436 -9.57 5.94 12.57
CA VAL A 436 -9.73 5.11 11.38
C VAL A 436 -11.06 5.38 10.67
N ALA A 437 -12.12 5.69 11.42
CA ALA A 437 -13.42 6.03 10.86
C ALA A 437 -13.41 7.38 10.15
N GLU A 438 -12.80 8.40 10.74
CA GLU A 438 -12.71 9.75 10.18
C GLU A 438 -11.79 9.80 8.98
N PHE A 439 -10.58 9.26 9.09
CA PHE A 439 -9.56 9.27 8.04
C PHE A 439 -9.54 7.93 7.28
N ASN A 440 -10.69 7.56 6.71
CA ASN A 440 -10.87 6.31 5.98
C ASN A 440 -10.38 6.39 4.51
N ALA A 441 -10.53 5.29 3.74
CA ALA A 441 -10.07 5.23 2.36
C ALA A 441 -10.77 6.25 1.44
N PHE A 442 -12.03 6.59 1.70
CA PHE A 442 -12.75 7.59 0.90
C PHE A 442 -12.25 9.01 1.21
N TRP A 443 -11.96 9.31 2.48
CA TRP A 443 -11.32 10.56 2.87
C TRP A 443 -9.93 10.68 2.20
N TRP A 444 -9.12 9.62 2.26
CA TRP A 444 -7.80 9.57 1.64
C TRP A 444 -7.84 9.88 0.13
N ALA A 445 -8.73 9.21 -0.61
CA ALA A 445 -8.90 9.44 -2.04
C ALA A 445 -9.48 10.83 -2.33
N GLY A 446 -10.48 11.27 -1.54
CA GLY A 446 -11.13 12.56 -1.67
C GLY A 446 -10.14 13.72 -1.52
N ARG A 447 -9.21 13.65 -0.54
CA ARG A 447 -8.15 14.64 -0.36
C ARG A 447 -7.21 14.73 -1.55
N MET A 448 -6.81 13.60 -2.13
CA MET A 448 -5.97 13.60 -3.34
C MET A 448 -6.70 14.20 -4.54
N ILE A 449 -7.99 13.89 -4.72
CA ILE A 449 -8.81 14.41 -5.81
C ILE A 449 -9.04 15.92 -5.65
N GLU A 450 -9.31 16.40 -4.44
CA GLU A 450 -9.47 17.82 -4.12
C GLU A 450 -8.17 18.61 -4.42
N ASP A 451 -7.03 18.12 -3.95
CA ASP A 451 -5.74 18.73 -4.21
C ASP A 451 -5.39 18.70 -5.72
N ALA A 452 -5.78 17.64 -6.42
CA ALA A 452 -5.64 17.54 -7.88
C ALA A 452 -6.48 18.58 -8.62
N ALA A 453 -7.72 18.81 -8.19
CA ALA A 453 -8.60 19.86 -8.74
C ALA A 453 -8.03 21.26 -8.50
N ASN A 454 -7.55 21.54 -7.30
CA ASN A 454 -6.92 22.81 -6.93
C ASN A 454 -5.64 23.06 -7.74
N SER A 455 -4.83 22.02 -7.98
CA SER A 455 -3.62 22.11 -8.82
C SER A 455 -3.94 22.50 -10.27
N ARG A 456 -5.04 21.99 -10.84
CA ARG A 456 -5.53 22.39 -12.18
C ARG A 456 -5.90 23.86 -12.26
N GLN A 457 -6.61 24.38 -11.27
CA GLN A 457 -7.02 25.79 -11.24
C GLN A 457 -5.82 26.73 -11.16
N ALA A 458 -4.85 26.43 -10.31
CA ALA A 458 -3.60 27.19 -10.20
C ALA A 458 -2.80 27.22 -11.50
N GLY A 459 -2.73 26.09 -12.24
CA GLY A 459 -2.04 26.00 -13.54
C GLY A 459 -2.74 26.80 -14.65
N ARG A 460 -4.06 26.93 -14.62
CA ARG A 460 -4.81 27.77 -15.57
C ARG A 460 -4.60 29.26 -15.35
N SER A 461 -4.44 29.69 -14.10
CA SER A 461 -4.21 31.11 -13.75
C SER A 461 -2.80 31.61 -14.12
N THR A 462 -1.81 30.73 -14.27
CA THR A 462 -0.43 31.07 -14.62
C THR A 462 -0.15 31.03 -16.12
N ASN A 463 -1.03 30.48 -16.95
CA ASN A 463 -0.85 30.35 -18.41
C ASN A 463 -1.21 31.62 -19.22
N THR A 464 -1.35 32.79 -18.59
CA THR A 464 -1.60 34.07 -19.26
C THR A 464 -0.31 34.85 -19.61
N ILE A 465 0.88 34.22 -19.48
CA ILE A 465 2.15 34.87 -19.91
C ILE A 465 2.61 34.19 -21.20
N PRO A 466 2.80 34.95 -22.33
CA PRO A 466 3.25 34.36 -23.58
C PRO A 466 4.70 33.89 -23.51
N PHE A 467 4.92 32.67 -23.95
CA PHE A 467 6.22 32.00 -23.99
C PHE A 467 7.12 32.66 -25.07
N ALA A 468 8.18 33.37 -24.65
CA ALA A 468 9.29 33.74 -25.53
C ALA A 468 10.26 32.55 -25.60
N GLY A 469 10.57 32.11 -26.81
CA GLY A 469 11.24 30.85 -27.11
C GLY A 469 12.56 30.58 -26.38
N SER A 470 12.71 29.37 -25.93
CA SER A 470 14.00 28.82 -25.51
C SER A 470 14.32 27.52 -26.28
N SER A 471 15.56 27.49 -26.75
CA SER A 471 16.16 26.48 -27.62
C SER A 471 16.03 25.07 -27.06
N ARG A 472 15.46 24.18 -27.89
CA ARG A 472 15.40 22.72 -27.66
C ARG A 472 16.83 22.13 -27.68
N ARG A 473 17.36 21.73 -26.53
CA ARG A 473 18.38 20.65 -26.46
C ARG A 473 17.69 19.35 -26.14
N ARG A 474 17.74 18.43 -27.11
CA ARG A 474 17.23 17.05 -26.99
C ARG A 474 18.14 16.29 -26.02
N LEU A 475 17.58 15.78 -24.95
CA LEU A 475 18.13 14.63 -24.22
C LEU A 475 17.80 13.39 -25.06
N ASN A 476 18.79 12.92 -25.83
CA ASN A 476 18.65 11.70 -26.62
C ASN A 476 18.86 10.49 -25.69
N PHE A 477 17.78 9.87 -25.27
CA PHE A 477 17.82 8.46 -24.85
C PHE A 477 17.73 7.61 -26.13
N ARG A 478 18.79 6.93 -26.49
CA ARG A 478 18.73 5.90 -27.53
C ARG A 478 18.00 4.68 -26.98
N VAL A 479 16.75 4.52 -27.36
CA VAL A 479 16.06 3.21 -27.33
C VAL A 479 16.47 2.50 -28.62
N GLY A 480 17.07 1.33 -28.50
CA GLY A 480 17.47 0.52 -29.65
C GLY A 480 16.24 0.16 -30.49
N GLU A 481 16.25 0.56 -31.76
CA GLU A 481 15.28 0.13 -32.76
C GLU A 481 15.50 -1.35 -33.09
N SER A 482 14.54 -2.21 -32.75
CA SER A 482 14.40 -3.52 -33.34
C SER A 482 13.34 -3.47 -34.44
N ALA A 483 13.76 -3.97 -35.60
CA ALA A 483 13.10 -3.92 -36.89
C ALA A 483 11.62 -4.29 -36.88
N GLY A 484 10.88 -3.56 -37.73
CA GLY A 484 9.45 -3.71 -37.93
C GLY A 484 9.06 -4.97 -38.70
N HIS A 485 7.84 -5.40 -38.42
CA HIS A 485 7.03 -6.17 -39.37
C HIS A 485 5.68 -5.44 -39.50
N ASP A 486 5.46 -4.94 -40.72
CA ASP A 486 4.20 -4.39 -41.19
C ASP A 486 3.11 -5.47 -41.20
N VAL A 487 2.01 -5.19 -40.49
CA VAL A 487 0.74 -5.85 -40.76
C VAL A 487 -0.32 -4.78 -40.98
N THR A 488 -0.67 -4.59 -42.25
CA THR A 488 -1.79 -3.75 -42.67
C THR A 488 -3.11 -4.42 -42.30
N CYS A 489 -3.95 -3.73 -41.54
CA CYS A 489 -5.37 -4.05 -41.38
C CYS A 489 -6.23 -2.96 -42.00
N THR A 490 -7.02 -3.38 -42.99
CA THR A 490 -7.95 -2.55 -43.78
C THR A 490 -9.17 -2.11 -42.96
N ALA A 491 -9.57 -0.87 -43.17
CA ALA A 491 -10.73 -0.24 -42.57
C ALA A 491 -12.06 -0.80 -43.13
N GLY A 492 -12.98 -1.10 -42.21
CA GLY A 492 -14.39 -1.35 -42.52
C GLY A 492 -15.26 -0.33 -41.78
N THR A 493 -15.85 0.58 -42.52
CA THR A 493 -16.85 1.57 -42.10
C THR A 493 -18.18 0.95 -41.71
N ALA A 494 -18.71 1.26 -40.53
CA ALA A 494 -20.14 1.15 -40.25
C ALA A 494 -20.59 2.32 -39.37
N ALA A 495 -21.52 3.13 -39.93
CA ALA A 495 -22.22 4.20 -39.26
C ALA A 495 -23.29 3.65 -38.32
N VAL A 496 -23.42 4.18 -37.12
CA VAL A 496 -24.61 3.99 -36.28
C VAL A 496 -25.03 5.32 -35.66
N ALA A 497 -26.36 5.51 -35.75
CA ALA A 497 -27.11 6.71 -35.49
C ALA A 497 -27.13 7.18 -34.03
N ARG A 498 -27.35 8.49 -33.88
CA ARG A 498 -27.69 9.18 -32.62
C ARG A 498 -29.08 8.78 -32.13
N GLU A 499 -29.19 8.46 -30.87
CA GLU A 499 -30.44 8.63 -30.15
C GLU A 499 -30.19 9.29 -28.79
N ARG A 500 -30.87 10.44 -28.59
CA ARG A 500 -30.87 11.16 -27.29
C ARG A 500 -32.03 10.63 -26.47
N SER A 501 -31.74 10.20 -25.24
CA SER A 501 -32.78 10.18 -24.21
C SER A 501 -32.24 10.77 -22.90
N ARG A 502 -33.01 11.75 -22.41
CA ARG A 502 -32.83 12.41 -21.13
C ARG A 502 -33.17 11.44 -20.00
N LEU A 503 -32.30 11.23 -19.07
CA LEU A 503 -32.64 10.68 -17.76
C LEU A 503 -31.99 11.54 -16.67
N HIS A 504 -32.82 11.90 -15.68
CA HIS A 504 -32.53 12.74 -14.53
C HIS A 504 -31.45 12.14 -13.62
N ASP A 505 -30.61 13.02 -13.16
CA ASP A 505 -29.42 12.78 -12.34
C ASP A 505 -29.76 12.71 -10.84
N PRO A 506 -29.56 11.55 -10.14
CA PRO A 506 -29.72 11.45 -8.70
C PRO A 506 -28.48 11.85 -7.87
N ILE A 507 -27.36 12.20 -8.53
CA ILE A 507 -26.08 12.44 -7.87
C ILE A 507 -25.99 13.83 -7.22
N ASP A 508 -26.80 14.79 -7.66
CA ASP A 508 -26.75 16.19 -7.18
C ASP A 508 -27.34 16.40 -5.75
N ARG A 509 -28.00 15.39 -5.16
CA ARG A 509 -28.54 15.47 -3.80
C ARG A 509 -27.61 14.95 -2.70
N ALA A 510 -26.70 14.02 -3.01
CA ALA A 510 -25.76 13.47 -2.05
C ALA A 510 -24.55 14.42 -1.81
N ALA A 511 -24.18 15.23 -2.80
CA ALA A 511 -23.05 16.15 -2.69
C ALA A 511 -23.35 17.44 -1.92
N ARG A 512 -24.62 17.83 -1.75
CA ARG A 512 -25.00 19.09 -1.05
C ARG A 512 -25.26 18.94 0.45
N GLY A 513 -25.31 17.71 0.97
CA GLY A 513 -25.61 17.43 2.39
C GLY A 513 -24.41 17.22 3.31
N ALA A 514 -23.21 17.04 2.79
CA ALA A 514 -22.05 16.55 3.57
C ALA A 514 -20.96 17.59 3.86
N PHE A 515 -21.07 18.86 3.42
CA PHE A 515 -20.00 19.85 3.62
C PHE A 515 -20.47 21.12 4.33
N ARG A 516 -20.70 20.99 5.65
CA ARG A 516 -20.53 22.08 6.62
C ARG A 516 -19.69 21.54 7.78
N LEU A 517 -18.37 21.50 7.61
CA LEU A 517 -17.43 21.29 8.71
C LEU A 517 -16.65 22.58 8.94
N ARG A 518 -16.82 23.10 10.16
CA ARG A 518 -15.96 24.16 10.71
C ARG A 518 -14.56 23.61 10.89
N SER A 519 -13.57 24.33 10.37
CA SER A 519 -12.15 24.05 10.60
C SER A 519 -11.81 24.14 12.09
N PRO A 520 -11.20 23.11 12.70
CA PRO A 520 -10.55 23.29 13.98
C PRO A 520 -9.16 23.92 13.76
N VAL A 521 -8.99 25.11 14.29
CA VAL A 521 -7.69 25.78 14.46
C VAL A 521 -6.94 25.05 15.57
N TRP A 522 -5.78 24.47 15.25
CA TRP A 522 -4.86 23.91 16.23
C TRP A 522 -3.93 25.00 16.76
N PRO A 523 -3.77 25.19 18.08
CA PRO A 523 -2.77 26.10 18.62
C PRO A 523 -1.38 25.45 18.59
N CYS A 524 -0.45 26.10 17.90
CA CYS A 524 0.99 25.87 18.12
C CYS A 524 1.37 26.27 19.53
N ARG A 525 1.90 25.35 20.31
CA ARG A 525 2.71 25.65 21.49
C ARG A 525 4.09 25.03 21.32
N THR A 526 5.07 25.89 21.22
CA THR A 526 6.49 25.69 21.55
C THR A 526 6.70 26.06 23.03
N PRO A 527 7.77 25.66 23.68
CA PRO A 527 8.99 25.02 23.25
C PRO A 527 9.04 23.51 23.45
#